data_75a74b3750133f5bf90a18e80b983378
#
_entry.id   75a74b3750133f5bf90a18e80b983378
#
_cell.length_a   1.000
_cell.length_b   1.000
_cell.length_c   1.000
_cell.angle_alpha   90.00
_cell.angle_beta   90.00
_cell.angle_gamma   90.00
#
_symmetry.space_group_name_H-M   'P 1'
#
loop_
_entity.id
_entity.type
_entity.pdbx_description
1 polymer ?
#
loop_
_entity_poly.entity_id
_entity_poly.type
_entity_poly.pdbx_seq_one_letter_code
_entity_poly.pdbx_strand_id
1 'polypeptide(L)'
;YGEDVIFVTSNFSDAYSAVKREIDQIKAQFGTFWSPILFFSDSKNFRKKISPDYKGHRNRKKPCGYKRVIRNLKIEYDVCIMPELEADDAMGIYATQVTGNIIVSPDKDMRQIPGKLYNLEDTRTITPEEGAKWHLIQTLAGDQTDGYSGVPGIGVKRAETLFNKEGYNWSTVV
;
A
#
# COMPACT_ATOMS: atom_id res chain seq x y z
N TYR A 1 21.68 28.87 -29.29
CA TYR A 1 20.62 27.89 -29.01
C TYR A 1 20.48 27.82 -27.51
N GLY A 2 19.41 28.43 -26.93
CA GLY A 2 19.13 28.40 -25.52
C GLY A 2 18.46 27.05 -25.18
N GLU A 3 19.00 26.31 -24.20
CA GLU A 3 18.28 25.20 -23.59
C GLU A 3 17.35 25.76 -22.52
N ASP A 4 16.07 25.42 -22.59
CA ASP A 4 15.11 25.78 -21.58
C ASP A 4 15.41 24.99 -20.29
N VAL A 5 15.80 25.69 -19.24
CA VAL A 5 16.04 25.09 -17.92
C VAL A 5 14.78 25.18 -17.09
N ILE A 6 14.17 24.03 -16.80
CA ILE A 6 12.98 23.94 -15.95
C ILE A 6 13.42 23.76 -14.50
N PHE A 7 13.11 24.74 -13.66
CA PHE A 7 13.28 24.65 -12.21
C PHE A 7 12.01 24.11 -11.56
N VAL A 8 12.13 22.97 -10.86
CA VAL A 8 11.05 22.42 -10.04
C VAL A 8 11.34 22.75 -8.59
N THR A 9 10.47 23.53 -7.97
CA THR A 9 10.56 23.90 -6.55
C THR A 9 9.36 23.36 -5.79
N SER A 10 9.52 23.18 -4.48
CA SER A 10 8.41 22.88 -3.57
C SER A 10 8.57 23.66 -2.28
N ASN A 11 7.44 24.12 -1.72
CA ASN A 11 7.43 24.69 -0.39
C ASN A 11 7.39 23.55 0.64
N PHE A 12 8.49 23.39 1.39
CA PHE A 12 8.58 22.37 2.42
C PHE A 12 7.52 22.54 3.52
N SER A 13 7.30 23.78 3.98
CA SER A 13 6.33 24.06 5.06
C SER A 13 4.92 23.64 4.67
N ASP A 14 4.50 23.97 3.46
CA ASP A 14 3.16 23.62 2.96
C ASP A 14 3.00 22.13 2.79
N ALA A 15 4.00 21.46 2.18
CA ALA A 15 4.00 20.02 2.00
C ALA A 15 3.96 19.26 3.34
N TYR A 16 4.78 19.71 4.30
CA TYR A 16 4.83 19.10 5.63
C TYR A 16 3.53 19.30 6.40
N SER A 17 2.99 20.54 6.38
CA SER A 17 1.71 20.87 7.03
C SER A 17 0.53 20.11 6.41
N ALA A 18 0.54 19.87 5.10
CA ALA A 18 -0.48 19.07 4.44
C ALA A 18 -0.49 17.63 4.95
N VAL A 19 0.69 17.00 5.03
CA VAL A 19 0.83 15.64 5.57
C VAL A 19 0.38 15.57 7.03
N LYS A 20 0.78 16.54 7.85
CA LYS A 20 0.36 16.57 9.27
C LYS A 20 -1.15 16.71 9.42
N ARG A 21 -1.78 17.60 8.65
CA ARG A 21 -3.25 17.73 8.66
C ARG A 21 -3.96 16.43 8.32
N GLU A 22 -3.47 15.69 7.33
CA GLU A 22 -4.02 14.40 6.97
C GLU A 22 -3.92 13.40 8.12
N ILE A 23 -2.74 13.30 8.75
CA ILE A 23 -2.54 12.44 9.93
C ILE A 23 -3.45 12.85 11.08
N ASP A 24 -3.59 14.14 11.36
CA ASP A 24 -4.42 14.65 12.44
C ASP A 24 -5.91 14.41 12.18
N GLN A 25 -6.37 14.52 10.93
CA GLN A 25 -7.75 14.21 10.54
C GLN A 25 -8.05 12.72 10.75
N ILE A 26 -7.14 11.83 10.36
CA ILE A 26 -7.26 10.40 10.58
C ILE A 26 -7.28 10.08 12.08
N LYS A 27 -6.37 10.69 12.87
CA LYS A 27 -6.36 10.52 14.33
C LYS A 27 -7.67 10.98 14.97
N ALA A 28 -8.20 12.12 14.56
CA ALA A 28 -9.44 12.66 15.10
C ALA A 28 -10.64 11.71 14.87
N GLN A 29 -10.64 10.97 13.77
CA GLN A 29 -11.68 9.99 13.47
C GLN A 29 -11.68 8.80 14.43
N PHE A 30 -10.50 8.36 14.88
CA PHE A 30 -10.35 7.18 15.74
C PHE A 30 -10.19 7.51 17.22
N GLY A 31 -10.01 8.79 17.56
CA GLY A 31 -9.86 9.26 18.94
C GLY A 31 -8.40 9.33 19.41
N THR A 32 -8.23 9.97 20.58
CA THR A 32 -6.91 10.35 21.11
C THR A 32 -6.06 9.19 21.63
N PHE A 33 -6.66 8.02 21.85
CA PHE A 33 -5.92 6.84 22.30
C PHE A 33 -5.07 6.16 21.22
N TRP A 34 -5.26 6.55 19.96
CA TRP A 34 -4.54 5.97 18.84
C TRP A 34 -3.27 6.76 18.53
N SER A 35 -2.14 6.05 18.48
CA SER A 35 -0.87 6.61 18.03
C SER A 35 -0.57 6.09 16.62
N PRO A 36 -0.30 6.98 15.66
CA PRO A 36 0.03 6.58 14.30
C PRO A 36 1.45 6.03 14.24
N ILE A 37 1.63 4.94 13.51
CA ILE A 37 2.92 4.44 13.05
C ILE A 37 2.96 4.62 11.54
N LEU A 38 3.97 5.32 11.03
CA LEU A 38 4.10 5.59 9.61
C LEU A 38 4.99 4.53 8.96
N PHE A 39 4.46 3.87 7.93
CA PHE A 39 5.19 2.87 7.18
C PHE A 39 5.73 3.44 5.88
N PHE A 40 7.01 3.24 5.62
CA PHE A 40 7.65 3.63 4.35
C PHE A 40 8.33 2.43 3.72
N SER A 41 8.22 2.35 2.40
CA SER A 41 8.95 1.36 1.62
C SER A 41 10.46 1.57 1.72
N ASP A 42 11.21 0.48 1.83
CA ASP A 42 12.66 0.54 1.66
C ASP A 42 13.03 0.99 0.24
N SER A 43 14.22 1.51 0.09
CA SER A 43 14.78 1.86 -1.21
C SER A 43 15.05 0.64 -2.10
N LYS A 44 15.30 -0.51 -1.49
CA LYS A 44 15.43 -1.81 -2.13
C LYS A 44 14.11 -2.57 -2.03
N ASN A 45 13.83 -3.44 -3.01
CA ASN A 45 12.64 -4.27 -3.00
C ASN A 45 13.02 -5.68 -3.49
N PHE A 46 12.72 -6.69 -2.68
CA PHE A 46 13.02 -8.08 -3.01
C PHE A 46 12.34 -8.54 -4.30
N ARG A 47 11.14 -7.99 -4.61
CA ARG A 47 10.39 -8.33 -5.83
C ARG A 47 11.19 -8.02 -7.10
N LYS A 48 12.04 -6.99 -7.09
CA LYS A 48 12.94 -6.68 -8.21
C LYS A 48 14.06 -7.70 -8.41
N LYS A 49 14.39 -8.47 -7.38
CA LYS A 49 15.35 -9.57 -7.49
C LYS A 49 14.70 -10.78 -8.18
N ILE A 50 13.41 -10.99 -7.97
CA ILE A 50 12.63 -12.08 -8.54
C ILE A 50 12.14 -11.72 -9.95
N SER A 51 11.61 -10.50 -10.11
CA SER A 51 11.12 -9.96 -11.37
C SER A 51 11.72 -8.56 -11.60
N PRO A 52 12.75 -8.44 -12.44
CA PRO A 52 13.39 -7.15 -12.71
C PRO A 52 12.43 -6.08 -13.25
N ASP A 53 11.39 -6.51 -13.97
CA ASP A 53 10.38 -5.63 -14.56
C ASP A 53 9.28 -5.20 -13.58
N TYR A 54 9.30 -5.69 -12.33
CA TYR A 54 8.33 -5.31 -11.31
C TYR A 54 8.28 -3.78 -11.14
N LYS A 55 7.11 -3.18 -11.38
CA LYS A 55 6.90 -1.73 -11.39
C LYS A 55 7.83 -0.96 -12.35
N GLY A 56 8.42 -1.64 -13.34
CA GLY A 56 9.40 -1.07 -14.28
C GLY A 56 8.84 0.08 -15.13
N HIS A 57 7.54 0.04 -15.42
CA HIS A 57 6.84 1.10 -16.15
C HIS A 57 6.64 2.39 -15.32
N ARG A 58 6.86 2.35 -13.99
CA ARG A 58 6.69 3.50 -13.10
C ARG A 58 7.91 4.42 -13.16
N ASN A 59 7.90 5.38 -14.06
CA ASN A 59 8.95 6.41 -14.14
C ASN A 59 8.55 7.66 -13.33
N ARG A 60 8.14 7.49 -12.07
CA ARG A 60 7.74 8.61 -11.20
C ARG A 60 8.95 9.11 -10.41
N LYS A 61 9.41 10.32 -10.75
CA LYS A 61 10.36 11.03 -9.90
C LYS A 61 9.68 11.44 -8.59
N LYS A 62 10.35 11.22 -7.46
CA LYS A 62 9.84 11.71 -6.18
C LYS A 62 9.82 13.24 -6.17
N PRO A 63 8.79 13.88 -5.58
CA PRO A 63 8.71 15.34 -5.50
C PRO A 63 9.96 15.95 -4.86
N CYS A 64 10.28 17.18 -5.26
CA CYS A 64 11.32 17.97 -4.60
C CYS A 64 10.97 18.11 -3.11
N GLY A 65 11.96 17.97 -2.21
CA GLY A 65 11.72 18.05 -0.77
C GLY A 65 11.19 16.77 -0.09
N TYR A 66 10.79 15.73 -0.85
CA TYR A 66 10.27 14.48 -0.28
C TYR A 66 11.13 13.91 0.85
N LYS A 67 12.44 13.79 0.63
CA LYS A 67 13.36 13.25 1.66
C LYS A 67 13.37 14.10 2.94
N ARG A 68 13.20 15.43 2.82
CA ARG A 68 13.15 16.35 3.96
C ARG A 68 11.87 16.15 4.75
N VAL A 69 10.72 15.98 4.08
CA VAL A 69 9.44 15.66 4.73
C VAL A 69 9.56 14.37 5.53
N ILE A 70 10.03 13.28 4.91
CA ILE A 70 10.21 11.99 5.60
C ILE A 70 11.13 12.11 6.82
N ARG A 71 12.25 12.84 6.69
CA ARG A 71 13.18 13.04 7.82
C ARG A 71 12.51 13.74 9.00
N ASN A 72 11.65 14.74 8.76
CA ASN A 72 10.95 15.43 9.84
C ASN A 72 9.83 14.56 10.43
N LEU A 73 9.10 13.80 9.61
CA LEU A 73 8.11 12.85 10.11
C LEU A 73 8.73 11.81 11.06
N LYS A 74 9.96 11.35 10.77
CA LYS A 74 10.71 10.43 11.65
C LYS A 74 11.10 11.03 13.02
N ILE A 75 11.06 12.33 13.17
CA ILE A 75 11.33 13.00 14.46
C ILE A 75 10.05 13.06 15.30
N GLU A 76 8.89 13.22 14.67
CA GLU A 76 7.61 13.45 15.34
C GLU A 76 6.77 12.19 15.54
N TYR A 77 6.96 11.17 14.69
CA TYR A 77 6.15 9.96 14.67
C TYR A 77 7.00 8.71 14.73
N ASP A 78 6.42 7.64 15.25
CA ASP A 78 6.98 6.31 15.10
C ASP A 78 6.96 5.91 13.63
N VAL A 79 8.08 5.41 13.15
CA VAL A 79 8.28 5.04 11.74
C VAL A 79 8.80 3.62 11.63
N CYS A 80 8.17 2.85 10.78
CA CYS A 80 8.59 1.51 10.42
C CYS A 80 9.09 1.46 8.97
N ILE A 81 10.30 0.95 8.77
CA ILE A 81 10.88 0.61 7.47
C ILE A 81 11.51 -0.77 7.62
N MET A 82 10.95 -1.76 6.95
CA MET A 82 11.51 -3.11 6.96
C MET A 82 12.45 -3.30 5.77
N PRO A 83 13.63 -3.89 5.98
CA PRO A 83 14.61 -4.08 4.89
C PRO A 83 14.03 -4.85 3.72
N GLU A 84 14.26 -4.34 2.50
CA GLU A 84 13.84 -4.92 1.23
C GLU A 84 12.33 -5.08 1.03
N LEU A 85 11.49 -4.54 1.92
CA LEU A 85 10.04 -4.62 1.85
C LEU A 85 9.41 -3.28 1.42
N GLU A 86 8.24 -3.37 0.83
CA GLU A 86 7.37 -2.21 0.62
C GLU A 86 6.60 -1.89 1.91
N ALA A 87 6.04 -0.69 2.00
CA ALA A 87 5.25 -0.26 3.14
C ALA A 87 4.07 -1.21 3.41
N ASP A 88 3.46 -1.71 2.32
CA ASP A 88 2.30 -2.60 2.38
C ASP A 88 2.65 -3.95 3.01
N ASP A 89 3.82 -4.51 2.67
CA ASP A 89 4.34 -5.73 3.30
C ASP A 89 4.57 -5.52 4.80
N ALA A 90 5.24 -4.41 5.14
CA ALA A 90 5.56 -4.08 6.52
C ALA A 90 4.28 -3.84 7.35
N MET A 91 3.27 -3.16 6.80
CA MET A 91 1.96 -2.99 7.45
C MET A 91 1.27 -4.33 7.67
N GLY A 92 1.26 -5.21 6.68
CA GLY A 92 0.67 -6.54 6.79
C GLY A 92 1.34 -7.39 7.87
N ILE A 93 2.68 -7.42 7.89
CA ILE A 93 3.46 -8.14 8.91
C ILE A 93 3.14 -7.57 10.30
N TYR A 94 3.20 -6.26 10.47
CA TYR A 94 2.93 -5.62 11.74
C TYR A 94 1.49 -5.88 12.23
N ALA A 95 0.52 -5.71 11.34
CA ALA A 95 -0.90 -5.85 11.69
C ALA A 95 -1.27 -7.28 12.09
N THR A 96 -0.58 -8.29 11.56
CA THR A 96 -0.81 -9.70 11.92
C THR A 96 -0.09 -10.12 13.19
N GLN A 97 0.95 -9.41 13.60
CA GLN A 97 1.72 -9.71 14.83
C GLN A 97 1.21 -8.98 16.07
N VAL A 98 0.60 -7.80 15.88
CA VAL A 98 0.13 -6.94 16.96
C VAL A 98 -1.39 -6.87 16.91
N THR A 99 -2.04 -7.09 18.05
CA THR A 99 -3.50 -6.97 18.18
C THR A 99 -3.93 -5.53 18.43
N GLY A 100 -5.19 -5.20 18.11
CA GLY A 100 -5.75 -3.89 18.43
C GLY A 100 -5.21 -2.75 17.57
N ASN A 101 -4.89 -3.02 16.30
CA ASN A 101 -4.47 -2.01 15.33
C ASN A 101 -5.52 -1.79 14.25
N ILE A 102 -5.36 -0.71 13.48
CA ILE A 102 -6.15 -0.38 12.30
C ILE A 102 -5.16 -0.05 11.20
N ILE A 103 -5.22 -0.77 10.07
CA ILE A 103 -4.50 -0.39 8.87
C ILE A 103 -5.22 0.82 8.24
N VAL A 104 -4.46 1.86 7.92
CA VAL A 104 -4.94 3.03 7.20
C VAL A 104 -4.25 3.08 5.85
N SER A 105 -4.97 2.73 4.80
CA SER A 105 -4.43 2.72 3.44
C SER A 105 -5.55 2.68 2.40
N PRO A 106 -5.49 3.51 1.35
CA PRO A 106 -6.42 3.43 0.23
C PRO A 106 -6.11 2.26 -0.71
N ASP A 107 -5.00 1.55 -0.50
CA ASP A 107 -4.59 0.46 -1.38
C ASP A 107 -5.50 -0.75 -1.22
N LYS A 108 -6.06 -1.20 -2.34
CA LYS A 108 -6.94 -2.38 -2.40
C LYS A 108 -6.24 -3.67 -1.94
N ASP A 109 -4.91 -3.72 -2.03
CA ASP A 109 -4.12 -4.90 -1.68
C ASP A 109 -4.16 -5.17 -0.17
N MET A 110 -4.38 -4.12 0.64
CA MET A 110 -4.60 -4.26 2.08
C MET A 110 -5.83 -5.09 2.45
N ARG A 111 -6.75 -5.32 1.53
CA ARG A 111 -7.90 -6.24 1.72
C ARG A 111 -7.48 -7.70 1.87
N GLN A 112 -6.23 -8.05 1.60
CA GLN A 112 -5.68 -9.39 1.87
C GLN A 112 -5.36 -9.59 3.36
N ILE A 113 -5.22 -8.52 4.13
CA ILE A 113 -4.74 -8.57 5.52
C ILE A 113 -5.95 -8.62 6.47
N PRO A 114 -6.10 -9.69 7.27
CA PRO A 114 -7.14 -9.76 8.30
C PRO A 114 -6.97 -8.66 9.35
N GLY A 115 -8.07 -8.05 9.77
CA GLY A 115 -8.09 -6.99 10.77
C GLY A 115 -8.94 -5.81 10.36
N LYS A 116 -8.80 -4.69 11.07
CA LYS A 116 -9.50 -3.46 10.73
C LYS A 116 -8.72 -2.69 9.67
N LEU A 117 -9.42 -2.31 8.61
CA LEU A 117 -8.91 -1.51 7.51
C LEU A 117 -9.76 -0.26 7.34
N TYR A 118 -9.12 0.90 7.36
CA TYR A 118 -9.68 2.18 6.94
C TYR A 118 -9.08 2.59 5.60
N ASN A 119 -9.89 2.66 4.57
CA ASN A 119 -9.45 2.94 3.20
C ASN A 119 -9.51 4.43 2.82
N LEU A 120 -9.59 5.32 3.80
CA LEU A 120 -9.81 6.77 3.74
C LEU A 120 -11.27 7.20 3.43
N GLU A 121 -12.17 6.27 3.24
CA GLU A 121 -13.61 6.52 3.04
C GLU A 121 -14.42 5.81 4.12
N ASP A 122 -14.23 4.51 4.25
CA ASP A 122 -14.95 3.67 5.21
C ASP A 122 -14.01 2.77 6.01
N THR A 123 -14.47 2.35 7.18
CA THR A 123 -13.80 1.35 8.01
C THR A 123 -14.51 0.02 7.89
N ARG A 124 -13.75 -1.05 7.62
CA ARG A 124 -14.27 -2.41 7.56
C ARG A 124 -13.38 -3.38 8.34
N THR A 125 -13.93 -4.49 8.74
CA THR A 125 -13.17 -5.61 9.31
C THR A 125 -13.02 -6.66 8.22
N ILE A 126 -11.79 -7.04 7.93
CA ILE A 126 -11.47 -8.11 6.99
C ILE A 126 -11.28 -9.40 7.80
N THR A 127 -12.06 -10.42 7.49
CA THR A 127 -11.86 -11.74 8.10
C THR A 127 -10.70 -12.48 7.43
N PRO A 128 -10.08 -13.47 8.09
CA PRO A 128 -9.05 -14.32 7.46
C PRO A 128 -9.52 -14.96 6.16
N GLU A 129 -10.78 -15.36 6.11
CA GLU A 129 -11.38 -15.98 4.92
C GLU A 129 -11.52 -14.96 3.78
N GLU A 130 -12.01 -13.76 4.06
CA GLU A 130 -12.13 -12.68 3.07
C GLU A 130 -10.77 -12.27 2.50
N GLY A 131 -9.75 -12.15 3.37
CA GLY A 131 -8.39 -11.86 2.96
C GLY A 131 -7.82 -12.94 2.03
N ALA A 132 -7.98 -14.21 2.39
CA ALA A 132 -7.56 -15.34 1.57
C ALA A 132 -8.28 -15.38 0.21
N LYS A 133 -9.60 -15.14 0.19
CA LYS A 133 -10.38 -15.04 -1.05
C LYS A 133 -9.86 -13.92 -1.95
N TRP A 134 -9.62 -12.74 -1.38
CA TRP A 134 -9.11 -11.60 -2.14
C TRP A 134 -7.74 -11.87 -2.74
N HIS A 135 -6.86 -12.55 -2.00
CA HIS A 135 -5.56 -12.98 -2.50
C HIS A 135 -5.68 -13.90 -3.73
N LEU A 136 -6.53 -14.91 -3.67
CA LEU A 136 -6.79 -15.80 -4.80
C LEU A 136 -7.35 -15.07 -6.02
N ILE A 137 -8.31 -14.17 -5.80
CA ILE A 137 -8.89 -13.33 -6.86
C ILE A 137 -7.82 -12.52 -7.57
N GLN A 138 -6.96 -11.83 -6.80
CA GLN A 138 -5.88 -11.02 -7.37
C GLN A 138 -4.83 -11.88 -8.07
N THR A 139 -4.58 -13.09 -7.61
CA THR A 139 -3.65 -14.02 -8.28
C THR A 139 -4.11 -14.33 -9.70
N LEU A 140 -5.40 -14.57 -9.92
CA LEU A 140 -5.93 -14.79 -11.27
C LEU A 140 -6.11 -13.52 -12.08
N ALA A 141 -6.64 -12.47 -11.46
CA ALA A 141 -6.96 -11.22 -12.15
C ALA A 141 -5.71 -10.39 -12.51
N GLY A 142 -4.63 -10.58 -11.76
CA GLY A 142 -3.43 -9.77 -11.88
C GLY A 142 -3.59 -8.37 -11.30
N ASP A 143 -2.50 -7.61 -11.37
CA ASP A 143 -2.46 -6.19 -11.08
C ASP A 143 -1.59 -5.45 -12.09
N GLN A 144 -2.23 -4.77 -13.03
CA GLN A 144 -1.52 -3.99 -14.04
C GLN A 144 -0.72 -2.83 -13.45
N THR A 145 -1.16 -2.31 -12.29
CA THR A 145 -0.45 -1.22 -11.61
C THR A 145 0.92 -1.66 -11.14
N ASP A 146 1.08 -2.92 -10.82
CA ASP A 146 2.34 -3.53 -10.37
C ASP A 146 3.10 -4.25 -11.50
N GLY A 147 2.51 -4.31 -12.70
CA GLY A 147 3.09 -5.01 -13.84
C GLY A 147 2.84 -6.52 -13.82
N TYR A 148 1.84 -6.96 -13.05
CA TYR A 148 1.42 -8.37 -13.00
C TYR A 148 0.15 -8.55 -13.84
N SER A 149 0.26 -9.23 -14.97
CA SER A 149 -0.84 -9.33 -15.95
C SER A 149 -1.96 -10.29 -15.56
N GLY A 150 -1.71 -11.20 -14.63
CA GLY A 150 -2.65 -12.28 -14.30
C GLY A 150 -2.91 -13.23 -15.48
N VAL A 151 -4.03 -13.92 -15.43
CA VAL A 151 -4.45 -14.82 -16.51
C VAL A 151 -5.13 -14.01 -17.63
N PRO A 152 -4.74 -14.18 -18.89
CA PRO A 152 -5.32 -13.45 -20.01
C PRO A 152 -6.85 -13.54 -20.05
N GLY A 153 -7.51 -12.40 -20.11
CA GLY A 153 -8.97 -12.31 -20.18
C GLY A 153 -9.71 -12.52 -18.85
N ILE A 154 -9.01 -12.78 -17.75
CA ILE A 154 -9.61 -12.92 -16.42
C ILE A 154 -9.35 -11.65 -15.61
N GLY A 155 -10.36 -10.79 -15.47
CA GLY A 155 -10.36 -9.71 -14.49
C GLY A 155 -11.08 -10.13 -13.21
N VAL A 156 -11.11 -9.22 -12.21
CA VAL A 156 -11.69 -9.49 -10.88
C VAL A 156 -13.06 -10.16 -10.93
N LYS A 157 -14.02 -9.62 -11.72
CA LYS A 157 -15.38 -10.19 -11.81
C LYS A 157 -15.40 -11.62 -12.34
N ARG A 158 -14.56 -11.93 -13.33
CA ARG A 158 -14.48 -13.29 -13.89
C ARG A 158 -13.80 -14.24 -12.91
N ALA A 159 -12.76 -13.78 -12.21
CA ALA A 159 -12.11 -14.55 -11.15
C ALA A 159 -13.09 -14.89 -10.03
N GLU A 160 -13.88 -13.90 -9.53
CA GLU A 160 -14.92 -14.14 -8.54
C GLU A 160 -15.96 -15.16 -9.03
N THR A 161 -16.43 -15.02 -10.26
CA THR A 161 -17.39 -15.97 -10.84
C THR A 161 -16.82 -17.39 -10.91
N LEU A 162 -15.56 -17.53 -11.31
CA LEU A 162 -14.88 -18.82 -11.37
C LEU A 162 -14.75 -19.43 -9.97
N PHE A 163 -14.26 -18.68 -9.00
CA PHE A 163 -14.13 -19.18 -7.63
C PHE A 163 -15.46 -19.50 -6.96
N ASN A 164 -16.51 -18.74 -7.24
CA ASN A 164 -17.85 -19.04 -6.74
C ASN A 164 -18.39 -20.38 -7.28
N LYS A 165 -17.98 -20.76 -8.48
CA LYS A 165 -18.40 -22.01 -9.13
C LYS A 165 -17.53 -23.20 -8.70
N GLU A 166 -16.20 -23.02 -8.72
CA GLU A 166 -15.23 -24.12 -8.56
C GLU A 166 -14.62 -24.19 -7.13
N GLY A 167 -14.87 -23.15 -6.29
CA GLY A 167 -14.35 -23.03 -4.93
C GLY A 167 -13.11 -22.17 -4.82
N TYR A 168 -12.96 -21.52 -3.65
CA TYR A 168 -11.83 -20.66 -3.30
C TYR A 168 -10.66 -21.51 -2.79
N ASN A 169 -9.87 -22.05 -3.67
CA ASN A 169 -8.70 -22.87 -3.35
C ASN A 169 -7.63 -22.79 -4.46
N TRP A 170 -6.42 -23.23 -4.15
CA TRP A 170 -5.31 -23.18 -5.10
C TRP A 170 -5.48 -24.11 -6.30
N SER A 171 -6.22 -25.21 -6.18
CA SER A 171 -6.48 -26.10 -7.32
C SER A 171 -7.39 -25.45 -8.38
N THR A 172 -8.09 -24.39 -8.05
CA THR A 172 -8.84 -23.59 -9.03
C THR A 172 -7.93 -22.59 -9.78
N VAL A 173 -6.75 -22.26 -9.21
CA VAL A 173 -5.76 -21.36 -9.82
C VAL A 173 -4.83 -22.08 -10.77
N VAL A 174 -4.51 -23.33 -10.50
CA VAL A 174 -3.58 -24.20 -11.26
C VAL A 174 -4.36 -25.07 -12.23
#